data_6e9ba0b0341674ef4c1b2dca49de9288
#
_entry.id   6e9ba0b0341674ef4c1b2dca49de9288
#
_cell.length_a   1.000
_cell.length_b   1.000
_cell.length_c   1.000
_cell.angle_alpha   90.00
_cell.angle_beta   90.00
_cell.angle_gamma   90.00
#
_symmetry.space_group_name_H-M   'P 1'
#
loop_
_entity.id
_entity.type
_entity.pdbx_description
1 polymer ?
#
loop_
_entity_poly.entity_id
_entity_poly.type
_entity_poly.pdbx_seq_one_letter_code
_entity_poly.pdbx_strand_id
1 'polypeptide(L)'
;MPADLLDRTIAQAIESTVERHPDRIAVRAGGLDVRYVDLDRAANRVAHALVDAGVRPAEPVVVVARQTPEMVVAILGVLKAGAAYVPVDPTQPASRGLEVAARLGARTTVADPASRAEAAALPGQHIVATLDPGGPPAPPPRVDDPDAMAYVYFTSGSTGRPKGVMDTHRNVLDTVARYTDSLAIGPEDRLSLLQTIAFSGAVSSLFAALVNGATSLPFDVRASGLGVMLSLIHI
;
A
#
# COMPACT_ATOMS: atom_id res chain seq x y z
N MET A 1 18.15 -6.98 -9.61
CA MET A 1 16.90 -7.62 -9.09
C MET A 1 17.09 -9.13 -8.94
N PRO A 2 16.44 -9.83 -7.97
CA PRO A 2 16.46 -11.29 -7.88
C PRO A 2 15.88 -11.93 -9.14
N ALA A 3 16.46 -13.05 -9.59
CA ALA A 3 16.03 -13.73 -10.83
C ALA A 3 14.60 -14.32 -10.71
N ASP A 4 14.15 -14.60 -9.49
CA ASP A 4 12.85 -15.19 -9.16
C ASP A 4 11.80 -14.15 -8.74
N LEU A 5 12.06 -12.86 -8.96
CA LEU A 5 11.15 -11.80 -8.50
C LEU A 5 9.74 -11.96 -9.05
N LEU A 6 9.61 -12.33 -10.33
CA LEU A 6 8.31 -12.46 -11.00
C LEU A 6 7.52 -13.72 -10.58
N ASP A 7 8.17 -14.63 -9.86
CA ASP A 7 7.53 -15.82 -9.29
C ASP A 7 7.07 -15.60 -7.84
N ARG A 8 7.14 -14.35 -7.37
CA ARG A 8 6.75 -13.94 -6.01
C ARG A 8 5.51 -13.05 -6.02
N THR A 9 4.84 -12.99 -4.89
CA THR A 9 3.91 -11.90 -4.60
C THR A 9 4.67 -10.65 -4.14
N ILE A 10 4.03 -9.49 -4.21
CA ILE A 10 4.60 -8.22 -3.69
C ILE A 10 4.95 -8.36 -2.21
N ALA A 11 4.09 -9.04 -1.42
CA ALA A 11 4.34 -9.29 -0.02
C ALA A 11 5.64 -10.08 0.20
N GLN A 12 5.83 -11.20 -0.51
CA GLN A 12 7.05 -12.02 -0.43
C GLN A 12 8.31 -11.25 -0.84
N ALA A 13 8.22 -10.43 -1.90
CA ALA A 13 9.35 -9.61 -2.33
C ALA A 13 9.79 -8.61 -1.25
N ILE A 14 8.82 -7.98 -0.57
CA ILE A 14 9.10 -7.05 0.54
C ILE A 14 9.57 -7.79 1.79
N GLU A 15 9.00 -8.93 2.14
CA GLU A 15 9.44 -9.78 3.25
C GLU A 15 10.92 -10.18 3.11
N SER A 16 11.33 -10.58 1.91
CA SER A 16 12.75 -10.82 1.62
C SER A 16 13.64 -9.58 1.83
N THR A 17 13.08 -8.39 1.61
CA THR A 17 13.81 -7.13 1.89
C THR A 17 13.88 -6.84 3.38
N VAL A 18 12.82 -7.12 4.14
CA VAL A 18 12.82 -7.02 5.61
C VAL A 18 13.89 -7.92 6.21
N GLU A 19 14.01 -9.16 5.73
CA GLU A 19 15.05 -10.11 6.20
C GLU A 19 16.47 -9.59 5.95
N ARG A 20 16.70 -8.96 4.80
CA ARG A 20 18.03 -8.43 4.44
C ARG A 20 18.37 -7.10 5.11
N HIS A 21 17.36 -6.28 5.39
CA HIS A 21 17.52 -4.89 5.82
C HIS A 21 16.57 -4.48 6.96
N PRO A 22 16.45 -5.26 8.07
CA PRO A 22 15.40 -5.05 9.09
C PRO A 22 15.45 -3.66 9.75
N ASP A 23 16.64 -3.13 9.96
CA ASP A 23 16.86 -1.88 10.70
C ASP A 23 16.88 -0.62 9.82
N ARG A 24 16.85 -0.77 8.49
CA ARG A 24 16.80 0.40 7.60
C ARG A 24 15.43 1.07 7.69
N ILE A 25 15.40 2.37 7.37
CA ILE A 25 14.15 3.14 7.31
C ILE A 25 13.42 2.77 6.02
N ALA A 26 12.25 2.17 6.15
CA ALA A 26 11.36 1.82 5.05
C ALA A 26 10.48 3.01 4.64
N VAL A 27 9.98 3.75 5.63
CA VAL A 27 9.08 4.89 5.39
C VAL A 27 9.48 6.05 6.29
N ARG A 28 9.54 7.25 5.71
CA ARG A 28 9.73 8.50 6.46
C ARG A 28 8.66 9.49 6.06
N ALA A 29 7.83 9.93 7.00
CA ALA A 29 6.81 10.96 6.78
C ALA A 29 6.38 11.61 8.09
N GLY A 30 6.01 12.89 8.06
CA GLY A 30 5.48 13.58 9.22
C GLY A 30 6.44 13.63 10.43
N GLY A 31 7.75 13.58 10.19
CA GLY A 31 8.77 13.53 11.26
C GLY A 31 8.95 12.15 11.89
N LEU A 32 8.29 11.11 11.37
CA LEU A 32 8.41 9.73 11.83
C LEU A 32 9.31 8.92 10.90
N ASP A 33 10.18 8.11 11.47
CA ASP A 33 11.00 7.10 10.80
C ASP A 33 10.49 5.71 11.19
N VAL A 34 10.05 4.93 10.19
CA VAL A 34 9.56 3.57 10.38
C VAL A 34 10.53 2.58 9.74
N ARG A 35 11.13 1.71 10.55
CA ARG A 35 12.05 0.68 10.05
C ARG A 35 11.30 -0.42 9.30
N TYR A 36 12.00 -1.15 8.44
CA TYR A 36 11.43 -2.29 7.72
C TYR A 36 10.80 -3.33 8.65
N VAL A 37 11.50 -3.70 9.73
CA VAL A 37 10.99 -4.67 10.71
C VAL A 37 9.74 -4.19 11.43
N ASP A 38 9.65 -2.89 11.74
CA ASP A 38 8.49 -2.32 12.43
C ASP A 38 7.29 -2.18 11.49
N LEU A 39 7.55 -1.79 10.23
CA LEU A 39 6.55 -1.76 9.17
C LEU A 39 5.95 -3.14 8.92
N ASP A 40 6.82 -4.16 8.85
CA ASP A 40 6.44 -5.56 8.62
C ASP A 40 5.52 -6.08 9.72
N ARG A 41 5.89 -5.88 10.99
CA ARG A 41 5.08 -6.30 12.15
C ARG A 41 3.73 -5.59 12.21
N ALA A 42 3.72 -4.29 11.93
CA ALA A 42 2.48 -3.53 11.87
C ALA A 42 1.55 -4.04 10.76
N ALA A 43 2.12 -4.35 9.57
CA ALA A 43 1.38 -4.92 8.45
C ALA A 43 0.89 -6.36 8.75
N ASN A 44 1.68 -7.19 9.43
CA ASN A 44 1.26 -8.53 9.87
C ASN A 44 0.03 -8.46 10.77
N ARG A 45 -0.03 -7.49 11.69
CA ARG A 45 -1.20 -7.30 12.55
C ARG A 45 -2.46 -6.96 11.74
N VAL A 46 -2.36 -6.09 10.77
CA VAL A 46 -3.50 -5.77 9.87
C VAL A 46 -3.91 -7.02 9.08
N ALA A 47 -2.94 -7.80 8.59
CA ALA A 47 -3.20 -9.03 7.85
C ALA A 47 -3.95 -10.08 8.71
N HIS A 48 -3.52 -10.30 9.95
CA HIS A 48 -4.23 -11.18 10.88
C HIS A 48 -5.66 -10.69 11.15
N ALA A 49 -5.84 -9.40 11.42
CA ALA A 49 -7.17 -8.83 11.64
C ALA A 49 -8.10 -9.00 10.43
N LEU A 50 -7.56 -8.94 9.19
CA LEU A 50 -8.32 -9.19 7.97
C LEU A 50 -8.75 -10.66 7.85
N VAL A 51 -7.85 -11.60 8.14
CA VAL A 51 -8.17 -13.03 8.12
C VAL A 51 -9.19 -13.37 9.21
N ASP A 52 -9.04 -12.83 10.41
CA ASP A 52 -10.00 -13.01 11.52
C ASP A 52 -11.37 -12.42 11.18
N ALA A 53 -11.41 -11.34 10.38
CA ALA A 53 -12.62 -10.75 9.84
C ALA A 53 -13.24 -11.58 8.68
N GLY A 54 -12.63 -12.70 8.27
CA GLY A 54 -13.12 -13.61 7.24
C GLY A 54 -12.80 -13.16 5.81
N VAL A 55 -11.84 -12.26 5.60
CA VAL A 55 -11.39 -11.87 4.26
C VAL A 55 -10.70 -13.06 3.59
N ARG A 56 -11.11 -13.35 2.36
CA ARG A 56 -10.62 -14.47 1.56
C ARG A 56 -9.51 -14.03 0.59
N PRO A 57 -8.69 -14.98 0.10
CA PRO A 57 -7.70 -14.68 -0.94
C PRO A 57 -8.32 -13.99 -2.15
N ALA A 58 -7.61 -13.00 -2.70
CA ALA A 58 -7.99 -12.14 -3.81
C ALA A 58 -9.30 -11.31 -3.59
N GLU A 59 -9.88 -11.33 -2.38
CA GLU A 59 -11.05 -10.50 -2.06
C GLU A 59 -10.66 -9.01 -2.06
N PRO A 60 -11.48 -8.11 -2.67
CA PRO A 60 -11.19 -6.69 -2.65
C PRO A 60 -11.43 -6.09 -1.26
N VAL A 61 -10.41 -5.41 -0.74
CA VAL A 61 -10.43 -4.66 0.53
C VAL A 61 -10.21 -3.18 0.24
N VAL A 62 -11.13 -2.34 0.65
CA VAL A 62 -11.00 -0.89 0.46
C VAL A 62 -9.94 -0.34 1.42
N VAL A 63 -9.03 0.49 0.91
CA VAL A 63 -8.04 1.19 1.72
C VAL A 63 -8.34 2.69 1.65
N VAL A 64 -8.77 3.27 2.76
CA VAL A 64 -9.04 4.71 2.91
C VAL A 64 -7.94 5.32 3.75
N ALA A 65 -6.97 5.97 3.11
CA ALA A 65 -5.81 6.48 3.81
C ALA A 65 -5.22 7.73 3.15
N ARG A 66 -4.68 8.61 3.98
CA ARG A 66 -3.86 9.76 3.57
C ARG A 66 -2.42 9.29 3.26
N GLN A 67 -1.59 10.19 2.78
CA GLN A 67 -0.16 9.90 2.52
C GLN A 67 0.65 9.89 3.83
N THR A 68 0.45 8.85 4.62
CA THR A 68 1.09 8.61 5.93
C THR A 68 1.79 7.25 5.95
N PRO A 69 2.65 6.98 6.93
CA PRO A 69 3.22 5.63 7.09
C PRO A 69 2.17 4.54 7.31
N GLU A 70 1.06 4.86 7.98
CA GLU A 70 -0.06 3.91 8.22
C GLU A 70 -0.76 3.50 6.91
N MET A 71 -0.75 4.35 5.89
CA MET A 71 -1.19 3.98 4.55
C MET A 71 -0.39 2.80 4.00
N VAL A 72 0.94 2.84 4.19
CA VAL A 72 1.82 1.75 3.73
C VAL A 72 1.55 0.48 4.53
N VAL A 73 1.35 0.60 5.85
CA VAL A 73 0.92 -0.52 6.71
C VAL A 73 -0.40 -1.12 6.21
N ALA A 74 -1.39 -0.29 5.87
CA ALA A 74 -2.69 -0.74 5.38
C ALA A 74 -2.55 -1.54 4.08
N ILE A 75 -1.84 -0.99 3.09
CA ILE A 75 -1.62 -1.65 1.79
C ILE A 75 -0.89 -2.99 1.98
N LEU A 76 0.22 -2.99 2.73
CA LEU A 76 0.98 -4.21 2.98
C LEU A 76 0.18 -5.24 3.76
N GLY A 77 -0.61 -4.82 4.75
CA GLY A 77 -1.47 -5.72 5.51
C GLY A 77 -2.51 -6.42 4.64
N VAL A 78 -3.12 -5.70 3.69
CA VAL A 78 -4.05 -6.30 2.71
C VAL A 78 -3.33 -7.32 1.84
N LEU A 79 -2.16 -6.98 1.28
CA LEU A 79 -1.38 -7.89 0.44
C LEU A 79 -0.88 -9.12 1.21
N LYS A 80 -0.50 -8.95 2.49
CA LYS A 80 -0.07 -10.04 3.38
C LYS A 80 -1.22 -10.95 3.81
N ALA A 81 -2.46 -10.47 3.78
CA ALA A 81 -3.65 -11.31 3.94
C ALA A 81 -4.01 -12.10 2.66
N GLY A 82 -3.24 -11.92 1.56
CA GLY A 82 -3.55 -12.50 0.26
C GLY A 82 -4.72 -11.83 -0.46
N ALA A 83 -5.16 -10.65 -0.02
CA ALA A 83 -6.28 -9.89 -0.57
C ALA A 83 -5.80 -8.82 -1.56
N ALA A 84 -6.73 -8.25 -2.33
CA ALA A 84 -6.44 -7.16 -3.26
C ALA A 84 -6.83 -5.81 -2.66
N TYR A 85 -5.92 -4.83 -2.64
CA TYR A 85 -6.26 -3.52 -2.13
C TYR A 85 -6.98 -2.64 -3.16
N VAL A 86 -7.93 -1.84 -2.69
CA VAL A 86 -8.71 -0.89 -3.50
C VAL A 86 -8.56 0.49 -2.89
N PRO A 87 -7.68 1.35 -3.41
CA PRO A 87 -7.37 2.61 -2.77
C PRO A 87 -8.47 3.65 -3.02
N VAL A 88 -8.84 4.35 -1.97
CA VAL A 88 -9.78 5.48 -1.97
C VAL A 88 -9.13 6.67 -1.28
N ASP A 89 -9.10 7.81 -1.96
CA ASP A 89 -8.61 9.07 -1.40
C ASP A 89 -9.69 9.65 -0.46
N PRO A 90 -9.42 9.79 0.86
CA PRO A 90 -10.38 10.31 1.83
C PRO A 90 -10.78 11.78 1.58
N THR A 91 -10.02 12.51 0.75
CA THR A 91 -10.36 13.90 0.38
C THR A 91 -11.42 13.99 -0.71
N GLN A 92 -11.77 12.87 -1.34
CA GLN A 92 -12.85 12.79 -2.32
C GLN A 92 -14.22 12.67 -1.61
N PRO A 93 -15.32 13.03 -2.27
CA PRO A 93 -16.66 12.85 -1.72
C PRO A 93 -16.91 11.39 -1.29
N ALA A 94 -17.56 11.18 -0.14
CA ALA A 94 -17.87 9.84 0.39
C ALA A 94 -18.64 8.96 -0.62
N SER A 95 -19.47 9.57 -1.48
CA SER A 95 -20.18 8.87 -2.56
C SER A 95 -19.27 8.10 -3.49
N ARG A 96 -18.01 8.56 -3.67
CA ARG A 96 -17.01 7.88 -4.50
C ARG A 96 -16.57 6.56 -3.86
N GLY A 97 -16.25 6.57 -2.58
CA GLY A 97 -15.91 5.35 -1.83
C GLY A 97 -17.06 4.36 -1.79
N LEU A 98 -18.29 4.83 -1.57
CA LEU A 98 -19.52 4.02 -1.61
C LEU A 98 -19.72 3.35 -2.96
N GLU A 99 -19.55 4.10 -4.06
CA GLU A 99 -19.69 3.54 -5.42
C GLU A 99 -18.63 2.45 -5.68
N VAL A 100 -17.38 2.69 -5.29
CA VAL A 100 -16.28 1.74 -5.42
C VAL A 100 -16.56 0.46 -4.63
N ALA A 101 -16.93 0.59 -3.36
CA ALA A 101 -17.25 -0.54 -2.49
C ALA A 101 -18.41 -1.38 -3.04
N ALA A 102 -19.50 -0.71 -3.48
CA ALA A 102 -20.67 -1.38 -4.03
C ALA A 102 -20.38 -2.15 -5.32
N ARG A 103 -19.57 -1.57 -6.23
CA ARG A 103 -19.20 -2.23 -7.50
C ARG A 103 -18.38 -3.50 -7.33
N LEU A 104 -17.55 -3.54 -6.31
CA LEU A 104 -16.69 -4.69 -6.02
C LEU A 104 -17.33 -5.66 -5.02
N GLY A 105 -18.45 -5.29 -4.41
CA GLY A 105 -19.01 -6.04 -3.29
C GLY A 105 -18.07 -6.08 -2.08
N ALA A 106 -17.21 -5.07 -1.94
CA ALA A 106 -16.23 -5.01 -0.85
C ALA A 106 -16.95 -4.86 0.49
N ARG A 107 -16.58 -5.70 1.46
CA ARG A 107 -17.20 -5.79 2.78
C ARG A 107 -16.27 -5.40 3.91
N THR A 108 -15.00 -5.12 3.59
CA THR A 108 -13.99 -4.76 4.58
C THR A 108 -13.23 -3.54 4.10
N THR A 109 -13.00 -2.63 5.04
CA THR A 109 -12.24 -1.40 4.82
C THR A 109 -11.10 -1.33 5.83
N VAL A 110 -9.90 -1.01 5.36
CA VAL A 110 -8.76 -0.65 6.20
C VAL A 110 -8.55 0.86 6.09
N ALA A 111 -8.39 1.54 7.22
CA ALA A 111 -8.13 2.98 7.23
C ALA A 111 -6.92 3.33 8.09
N ASP A 112 -6.26 4.44 7.76
CA ASP A 112 -5.36 5.09 8.71
C ASP A 112 -6.16 5.76 9.84
N PRO A 113 -5.54 6.09 10.99
CA PRO A 113 -6.25 6.72 12.11
C PRO A 113 -6.94 8.04 11.75
N ALA A 114 -6.35 8.83 10.83
CA ALA A 114 -6.88 10.12 10.43
C ALA A 114 -8.07 10.03 9.47
N SER A 115 -8.25 8.88 8.80
CA SER A 115 -9.34 8.64 7.82
C SER A 115 -10.46 7.73 8.37
N ARG A 116 -10.50 7.50 9.68
CA ARG A 116 -11.53 6.64 10.32
C ARG A 116 -12.96 7.13 10.08
N ALA A 117 -13.17 8.43 10.10
CA ALA A 117 -14.50 9.00 9.90
C ALA A 117 -15.01 8.78 8.46
N GLU A 118 -14.14 8.98 7.48
CA GLU A 118 -14.43 8.73 6.06
C GLU A 118 -14.66 7.24 5.79
N ALA A 119 -13.85 6.38 6.40
CA ALA A 119 -14.02 4.93 6.30
C ALA A 119 -15.33 4.44 6.92
N ALA A 120 -15.75 5.03 8.05
CA ALA A 120 -17.00 4.66 8.74
C ALA A 120 -18.26 4.88 7.90
N ALA A 121 -18.19 5.71 6.86
CA ALA A 121 -19.27 5.89 5.90
C ALA A 121 -19.44 4.71 4.91
N LEU A 122 -18.44 3.83 4.81
CA LEU A 122 -18.47 2.67 3.94
C LEU A 122 -19.14 1.48 4.65
N PRO A 123 -19.79 0.57 3.90
CA PRO A 123 -20.43 -0.60 4.50
C PRO A 123 -19.41 -1.65 4.97
N GLY A 124 -19.80 -2.46 5.95
CA GLY A 124 -19.06 -3.65 6.38
C GLY A 124 -18.16 -3.44 7.58
N GLN A 125 -17.06 -4.19 7.63
CA GLN A 125 -16.11 -4.18 8.74
C GLN A 125 -15.02 -3.14 8.53
N HIS A 126 -14.54 -2.54 9.65
CA HIS A 126 -13.49 -1.51 9.61
C HIS A 126 -12.31 -1.90 10.48
N ILE A 127 -11.12 -1.91 9.89
CA ILE A 127 -9.84 -2.17 10.56
C ILE A 127 -9.02 -0.89 10.51
N VAL A 128 -8.34 -0.56 11.60
CA VAL A 128 -7.46 0.61 11.66
C VAL A 128 -6.02 0.16 11.59
N ALA A 129 -5.32 0.60 10.56
CA ALA A 129 -3.88 0.42 10.43
C ALA A 129 -3.16 1.41 11.34
N THR A 130 -2.27 0.94 12.18
CA THR A 130 -1.45 1.76 13.08
C THR A 130 0.01 1.34 13.01
N LEU A 131 0.91 2.22 13.44
CA LEU A 131 2.36 1.94 13.47
C LEU A 131 2.82 1.12 14.68
N ASP A 132 1.90 0.63 15.53
CA ASP A 132 2.27 -0.19 16.66
C ASP A 132 3.02 -1.47 16.20
N PRO A 133 4.31 -1.64 16.53
CA PRO A 133 5.12 -2.78 16.12
C PRO A 133 4.87 -4.05 16.97
N GLY A 134 3.90 -4.01 17.90
CA GLY A 134 3.50 -5.15 18.73
C GLY A 134 2.75 -6.25 17.97
N GLY A 135 2.75 -6.21 16.63
CA GLY A 135 2.15 -7.24 15.79
C GLY A 135 2.93 -8.56 15.79
N PRO A 136 2.31 -9.66 15.31
CA PRO A 136 2.98 -10.96 15.21
C PRO A 136 4.20 -10.89 14.28
N PRO A 137 5.23 -11.72 14.54
CA PRO A 137 6.47 -11.69 13.76
C PRO A 137 6.31 -12.22 12.32
N ALA A 138 5.24 -12.97 12.06
CA ALA A 138 4.96 -13.56 10.76
C ALA A 138 3.54 -13.20 10.27
N PRO A 139 3.33 -13.11 8.95
CA PRO A 139 1.99 -12.96 8.39
C PRO A 139 1.13 -14.20 8.70
N PRO A 140 -0.22 -14.11 8.56
CA PRO A 140 -1.08 -15.27 8.61
C PRO A 140 -0.76 -16.22 7.45
N PRO A 141 -1.10 -17.52 7.56
CA PRO A 141 -1.05 -18.43 6.43
C PRO A 141 -1.86 -17.90 5.26
N ARG A 142 -1.27 -17.89 4.06
CA ARG A 142 -1.90 -17.41 2.83
C ARG A 142 -1.49 -18.25 1.62
N VAL A 143 -2.23 -18.12 0.55
CA VAL A 143 -1.83 -18.65 -0.76
C VAL A 143 -1.03 -17.56 -1.47
N ASP A 144 0.23 -17.86 -1.78
CA ASP A 144 1.11 -16.96 -2.52
C ASP A 144 1.05 -17.30 -4.01
N ASP A 145 0.17 -16.59 -4.72
CA ASP A 145 -0.01 -16.72 -6.18
C ASP A 145 0.39 -15.41 -6.87
N PRO A 146 1.49 -15.39 -7.64
CA PRO A 146 1.93 -14.20 -8.37
C PRO A 146 0.91 -13.69 -9.39
N ASP A 147 0.06 -14.54 -9.90
CA ASP A 147 -0.98 -14.19 -10.87
C ASP A 147 -2.30 -13.79 -10.22
N ALA A 148 -2.40 -13.85 -8.87
CA ALA A 148 -3.54 -13.29 -8.15
C ALA A 148 -3.59 -11.77 -8.27
N MET A 149 -4.80 -11.23 -8.14
CA MET A 149 -5.07 -9.79 -8.16
C MET A 149 -4.41 -9.09 -6.96
N ALA A 150 -3.55 -8.10 -7.24
CA ALA A 150 -2.90 -7.29 -6.20
C ALA A 150 -3.73 -6.05 -5.85
N TYR A 151 -4.38 -5.42 -6.83
CA TYR A 151 -5.17 -4.21 -6.63
C TYR A 151 -6.26 -3.99 -7.68
N VAL A 152 -7.19 -3.08 -7.35
CA VAL A 152 -8.15 -2.51 -8.29
C VAL A 152 -8.15 -0.99 -8.19
N TYR A 153 -7.74 -0.30 -9.25
CA TYR A 153 -7.82 1.16 -9.37
C TYR A 153 -9.05 1.57 -10.16
N PHE A 154 -9.72 2.64 -9.73
CA PHE A 154 -10.86 3.19 -10.45
C PHE A 154 -10.48 4.49 -11.16
N THR A 155 -10.60 4.49 -12.49
CA THR A 155 -10.40 5.68 -13.32
C THR A 155 -11.74 6.33 -13.67
N SER A 156 -11.74 7.65 -13.90
CA SER A 156 -12.90 8.36 -14.46
C SER A 156 -13.12 7.87 -15.90
N GLY A 157 -14.15 7.05 -16.12
CA GLY A 157 -14.47 6.56 -17.46
C GLY A 157 -15.04 7.68 -18.34
N SER A 158 -14.76 7.66 -19.65
CA SER A 158 -15.31 8.57 -20.66
C SER A 158 -16.85 8.59 -20.72
N THR A 159 -17.50 7.58 -20.16
CA THR A 159 -18.96 7.44 -20.06
C THR A 159 -19.54 7.97 -18.73
N GLY A 160 -18.74 8.70 -17.93
CA GLY A 160 -19.11 9.18 -16.60
C GLY A 160 -19.17 8.11 -15.51
N ARG A 161 -19.01 6.84 -15.86
CA ARG A 161 -18.97 5.72 -14.88
C ARG A 161 -17.53 5.28 -14.65
N PRO A 162 -17.08 5.15 -13.39
CA PRO A 162 -15.74 4.68 -13.08
C PRO A 162 -15.48 3.28 -13.65
N LYS A 163 -14.28 3.09 -14.25
CA LYS A 163 -13.82 1.78 -14.71
C LYS A 163 -12.76 1.27 -13.75
N GLY A 164 -12.91 0.02 -13.29
CA GLY A 164 -11.90 -0.68 -12.50
C GLY A 164 -10.79 -1.22 -13.42
N VAL A 165 -9.55 -0.90 -13.10
CA VAL A 165 -8.35 -1.48 -13.71
C VAL A 165 -7.70 -2.38 -12.65
N MET A 166 -7.57 -3.65 -12.97
CA MET A 166 -6.99 -4.67 -12.10
C MET A 166 -5.58 -4.99 -12.57
N ASP A 167 -4.71 -5.31 -11.61
CA ASP A 167 -3.36 -5.79 -11.92
C ASP A 167 -2.95 -6.92 -10.98
N THR A 168 -2.08 -7.81 -11.45
CA THR A 168 -1.58 -8.95 -10.68
C THR A 168 -0.28 -8.59 -9.96
N HIS A 169 0.10 -9.40 -8.96
CA HIS A 169 1.40 -9.23 -8.31
C HIS A 169 2.55 -9.31 -9.31
N ARG A 170 2.51 -10.26 -10.26
CA ARG A 170 3.52 -10.42 -11.32
C ARG A 170 3.67 -9.17 -12.16
N ASN A 171 2.58 -8.61 -12.66
CA ASN A 171 2.61 -7.41 -13.51
C ASN A 171 3.16 -6.19 -12.76
N VAL A 172 2.78 -6.06 -11.47
CA VAL A 172 3.32 -4.99 -10.62
C VAL A 172 4.82 -5.16 -10.42
N LEU A 173 5.28 -6.38 -10.11
CA LEU A 173 6.71 -6.64 -9.91
C LEU A 173 7.52 -6.51 -11.19
N ASP A 174 6.97 -6.86 -12.37
CA ASP A 174 7.61 -6.59 -13.65
C ASP A 174 7.78 -5.08 -13.89
N THR A 175 6.75 -4.28 -13.58
CA THR A 175 6.82 -2.82 -13.66
C THR A 175 7.85 -2.27 -12.67
N VAL A 176 7.89 -2.78 -11.45
CA VAL A 176 8.87 -2.41 -10.42
C VAL A 176 10.29 -2.75 -10.87
N ALA A 177 10.51 -3.94 -11.45
CA ALA A 177 11.82 -4.34 -11.97
C ALA A 177 12.32 -3.37 -13.05
N ARG A 178 11.49 -3.07 -14.04
CA ARG A 178 11.84 -2.10 -15.10
C ARG A 178 12.12 -0.70 -14.56
N TYR A 179 11.33 -0.25 -13.57
CA TYR A 179 11.53 1.04 -12.93
C TYR A 179 12.84 1.07 -12.13
N THR A 180 13.14 -0.01 -11.41
CA THR A 180 14.38 -0.20 -10.67
C THR A 180 15.60 -0.15 -11.58
N ASP A 181 15.58 -0.92 -12.66
CA ASP A 181 16.71 -0.99 -13.61
C ASP A 181 16.93 0.34 -14.34
N SER A 182 15.84 1.01 -14.73
CA SER A 182 15.92 2.30 -15.44
C SER A 182 16.51 3.43 -14.61
N LEU A 183 16.24 3.42 -13.30
CA LEU A 183 16.69 4.44 -12.36
C LEU A 183 17.84 3.99 -11.45
N ALA A 184 18.31 2.75 -11.62
CA ALA A 184 19.34 2.11 -10.80
C ALA A 184 19.04 2.20 -9.28
N ILE A 185 17.77 1.96 -8.89
CA ILE A 185 17.31 2.12 -7.51
C ILE A 185 17.97 1.06 -6.61
N GLY A 186 18.58 1.52 -5.52
CA GLY A 186 19.22 0.71 -4.51
C GLY A 186 18.82 1.08 -3.07
N PRO A 187 19.35 0.36 -2.07
CA PRO A 187 18.96 0.54 -0.68
C PRO A 187 19.24 1.93 -0.10
N GLU A 188 20.21 2.68 -0.67
CA GLU A 188 20.59 4.01 -0.18
C GLU A 188 19.66 5.12 -0.71
N ASP A 189 18.76 4.79 -1.65
CA ASP A 189 17.90 5.76 -2.29
C ASP A 189 16.69 6.12 -1.42
N ARG A 190 16.13 7.29 -1.75
CA ARG A 190 14.91 7.82 -1.15
C ARG A 190 13.95 8.19 -2.26
N LEU A 191 12.80 7.54 -2.29
CA LEU A 191 11.79 7.76 -3.34
C LEU A 191 10.63 8.58 -2.79
N SER A 192 10.41 9.75 -3.37
CA SER A 192 9.25 10.56 -3.04
C SER A 192 7.96 9.92 -3.56
N LEU A 193 6.93 9.87 -2.70
CA LEU A 193 5.59 9.43 -3.04
C LEU A 193 4.65 10.64 -2.98
N LEU A 194 4.59 11.40 -4.07
CA LEU A 194 3.83 12.66 -4.14
C LEU A 194 2.39 12.47 -4.61
N GLN A 195 2.11 11.39 -5.32
CA GLN A 195 0.77 11.06 -5.79
C GLN A 195 -0.02 10.36 -4.69
N THR A 196 -1.31 10.67 -4.59
CA THR A 196 -2.20 9.92 -3.69
C THR A 196 -2.27 8.46 -4.13
N ILE A 197 -2.50 7.55 -3.17
CA ILE A 197 -2.62 6.12 -3.46
C ILE A 197 -3.78 5.78 -4.40
N ALA A 198 -4.72 6.71 -4.63
CA ALA A 198 -5.80 6.52 -5.58
C ALA A 198 -5.36 6.66 -7.06
N PHE A 199 -4.10 6.98 -7.33
CA PHE A 199 -3.49 7.01 -8.65
C PHE A 199 -2.47 5.90 -8.82
N SER A 200 -2.55 5.14 -9.91
CA SER A 200 -1.67 4.01 -10.19
C SER A 200 -0.18 4.37 -10.31
N GLY A 201 0.15 5.64 -10.61
CA GLY A 201 1.53 6.12 -10.61
C GLY A 201 2.22 6.02 -9.24
N ALA A 202 1.45 6.00 -8.13
CA ALA A 202 1.98 5.77 -6.80
C ALA A 202 2.56 4.35 -6.60
N VAL A 203 2.07 3.37 -7.36
CA VAL A 203 2.46 1.95 -7.28
C VAL A 203 3.95 1.77 -7.53
N SER A 204 4.45 2.33 -8.64
CA SER A 204 5.86 2.17 -9.00
C SER A 204 6.79 2.79 -7.95
N SER A 205 6.49 4.02 -7.49
CA SER A 205 7.33 4.69 -6.49
C SER A 205 7.32 3.96 -5.14
N LEU A 206 6.15 3.52 -4.67
CA LEU A 206 6.02 2.83 -3.39
C LEU A 206 6.74 1.48 -3.40
N PHE A 207 6.38 0.62 -4.35
CA PHE A 207 6.91 -0.75 -4.35
C PHE A 207 8.36 -0.81 -4.82
N ALA A 208 8.82 0.10 -5.70
CA ALA A 208 10.23 0.15 -6.03
C ALA A 208 11.08 0.55 -4.82
N ALA A 209 10.62 1.46 -3.96
CA ALA A 209 11.31 1.75 -2.71
C ALA A 209 11.39 0.49 -1.82
N LEU A 210 10.25 -0.12 -1.53
CA LEU A 210 10.16 -1.18 -0.53
C LEU A 210 10.82 -2.50 -0.96
N VAL A 211 10.76 -2.85 -2.25
CA VAL A 211 11.38 -4.07 -2.79
C VAL A 211 12.91 -3.95 -2.83
N ASN A 212 13.44 -2.73 -3.01
CA ASN A 212 14.89 -2.50 -3.12
C ASN A 212 15.58 -2.12 -1.80
N GLY A 213 14.86 -2.04 -0.68
CA GLY A 213 15.45 -1.62 0.60
C GLY A 213 15.65 -0.12 0.74
N ALA A 214 15.11 0.67 -0.19
CA ALA A 214 15.13 2.13 -0.19
C ALA A 214 14.09 2.71 0.76
N THR A 215 14.16 4.01 1.03
CA THR A 215 13.19 4.71 1.87
C THR A 215 12.08 5.33 1.02
N SER A 216 10.82 5.01 1.28
CA SER A 216 9.66 5.71 0.73
C SER A 216 9.37 6.98 1.53
N LEU A 217 9.13 8.10 0.82
CA LEU A 217 8.81 9.39 1.40
C LEU A 217 7.37 9.82 0.99
N PRO A 218 6.32 9.30 1.63
CA PRO A 218 4.96 9.77 1.42
C PRO A 218 4.84 11.26 1.80
N PHE A 219 4.32 12.06 0.88
CA PHE A 219 4.18 13.49 1.11
C PHE A 219 2.92 14.05 0.46
N ASP A 220 2.01 14.57 1.28
CA ASP A 220 0.80 15.22 0.80
C ASP A 220 1.09 16.67 0.38
N VAL A 221 1.30 16.86 -0.92
CA VAL A 221 1.57 18.18 -1.52
C VAL A 221 0.40 19.15 -1.30
N ARG A 222 -0.85 18.65 -1.25
CA ARG A 222 -2.05 19.50 -1.09
C ARG A 222 -2.15 20.04 0.33
N ALA A 223 -1.84 19.21 1.32
CA ALA A 223 -1.89 19.60 2.72
C ALA A 223 -0.68 20.45 3.15
N SER A 224 0.51 20.14 2.63
CA SER A 224 1.78 20.73 3.11
C SER A 224 2.31 21.87 2.23
N GLY A 225 1.84 21.98 0.99
CA GLY A 225 2.30 22.97 0.02
C GLY A 225 3.65 22.68 -0.62
N LEU A 226 3.92 23.34 -1.76
CA LEU A 226 5.13 23.13 -2.57
C LEU A 226 6.42 23.60 -1.86
N GLY A 227 6.36 24.60 -1.00
CA GLY A 227 7.54 25.13 -0.28
C GLY A 227 8.17 24.09 0.65
N VAL A 228 7.36 23.30 1.34
CA VAL A 228 7.84 22.21 2.20
C VAL A 228 8.38 21.05 1.35
N MET A 229 7.76 20.76 0.20
CA MET A 229 8.25 19.75 -0.74
C MET A 229 9.68 20.07 -1.22
N LEU A 230 9.97 21.34 -1.54
CA LEU A 230 11.30 21.75 -1.99
C LEU A 230 12.37 21.55 -0.91
N SER A 231 12.03 21.66 0.38
CA SER A 231 12.96 21.38 1.47
C SER A 231 13.33 19.89 1.57
N LEU A 232 12.45 18.97 1.12
CA LEU A 232 12.75 17.53 1.10
C LEU A 232 13.76 17.14 0.01
N ILE A 233 13.89 17.95 -1.04
CA ILE A 233 14.83 17.72 -2.15
C ILE A 233 16.26 18.10 -1.76
N HIS A 234 16.43 18.94 -0.74
CA HIS A 234 17.73 19.44 -0.27
C HIS A 234 18.28 18.69 0.95
N ILE A 235 17.68 17.57 1.34
CA ILE A 235 18.12 16.74 2.49
C ILE A 235 19.02 15.61 2.02
#